data_4aaf68a18dc6bf0d293b0ae38c3ac8bf
#
_entry.id   4aaf68a18dc6bf0d293b0ae38c3ac8bf
#
_cell.length_a   1.000
_cell.length_b   1.000
_cell.length_c   1.000
_cell.angle_alpha   90.00
_cell.angle_beta   90.00
_cell.angle_gamma   90.00
#
_symmetry.space_group_name_H-M   'P 1'
#
loop_
_entity.id
_entity.type
_entity.pdbx_description
1 polymer ?
#
loop_
_entity_poly.entity_id
_entity_poly.type
_entity_poly.pdbx_seq_one_letter_code
_entity_poly.pdbx_strand_id
1 'polypeptide(L)'
;MSEVREFYEANAGAFDRDRGRELMERTYLDALLAPIDAQDRHVLDLGCGAGEPIARYLIEAGCRVTGIDASSAMIALSAARFPDMTWKVEDMRTLALDKRFGAIVAWDSFFHLRVEDQRAMFPIFRAHIAPRGLLLFTSGPAHGEAINDLYGQPLYHASLDPGEYRSLLAANGFEVLRHS
;
A
#
# COMPACT_ATOMS: atom_id res chain seq x y z
N MET A 1 -3.65 -4.82 -14.58
CA MET A 1 -3.15 -3.53 -14.02
C MET A 1 -3.62 -2.32 -14.80
N SER A 2 -3.69 -2.32 -16.15
CA SER A 2 -4.28 -1.18 -16.88
C SER A 2 -5.71 -0.91 -16.44
N GLU A 3 -6.55 -1.94 -16.36
CA GLU A 3 -7.98 -1.83 -15.99
C GLU A 3 -8.18 -1.28 -14.57
N VAL A 4 -7.44 -1.76 -13.58
CA VAL A 4 -7.51 -1.24 -12.20
C VAL A 4 -7.05 0.22 -12.14
N ARG A 5 -5.94 0.56 -12.80
CA ARG A 5 -5.47 1.94 -12.90
C ARG A 5 -6.51 2.83 -13.58
N GLU A 6 -7.04 2.40 -14.71
CA GLU A 6 -8.06 3.13 -15.47
C GLU A 6 -9.33 3.34 -14.65
N PHE A 7 -9.73 2.33 -13.87
CA PHE A 7 -10.84 2.44 -12.94
C PHE A 7 -10.61 3.57 -11.91
N TYR A 8 -9.49 3.56 -11.20
CA TYR A 8 -9.19 4.60 -10.20
C TYR A 8 -8.93 5.97 -10.82
N GLU A 9 -8.33 6.03 -12.01
CA GLU A 9 -8.17 7.28 -12.75
C GLU A 9 -9.51 7.93 -13.10
N ALA A 10 -10.45 7.14 -13.59
CA ALA A 10 -11.78 7.63 -13.98
C ALA A 10 -12.68 7.98 -12.79
N ASN A 11 -12.51 7.29 -11.65
CA ASN A 11 -13.41 7.38 -10.51
C ASN A 11 -12.79 8.07 -9.28
N ALA A 12 -11.60 8.67 -9.39
CA ALA A 12 -10.84 9.20 -8.25
C ALA A 12 -11.66 10.14 -7.36
N GLY A 13 -12.39 11.09 -7.95
CA GLY A 13 -13.21 12.02 -7.19
C GLY A 13 -14.42 11.38 -6.50
N ALA A 14 -15.07 10.39 -7.12
CA ALA A 14 -16.16 9.64 -6.51
C ALA A 14 -15.61 8.77 -5.37
N PHE A 15 -14.56 8.02 -5.63
CA PHE A 15 -13.91 7.18 -4.63
C PHE A 15 -13.44 7.98 -3.42
N ASP A 16 -12.81 9.14 -3.62
CA ASP A 16 -12.35 10.01 -2.51
C ASP A 16 -13.53 10.54 -1.67
N ARG A 17 -14.67 10.86 -2.29
CA ARG A 17 -15.87 11.29 -1.55
C ARG A 17 -16.49 10.17 -0.75
N ASP A 18 -16.55 8.97 -1.34
CA ASP A 18 -17.29 7.83 -0.80
C ASP A 18 -16.43 6.99 0.17
N ARG A 19 -15.10 7.10 0.06
CA ARG A 19 -14.18 6.45 1.00
C ARG A 19 -14.42 6.95 2.42
N GLY A 20 -14.75 6.02 3.31
CA GLY A 20 -14.90 6.32 4.73
C GLY A 20 -13.62 6.95 5.31
N ARG A 21 -13.81 7.94 6.18
CA ARG A 21 -12.70 8.56 6.92
C ARG A 21 -12.44 7.88 8.26
N GLU A 22 -13.24 6.89 8.62
CA GLU A 22 -12.99 6.03 9.77
C GLU A 22 -11.75 5.17 9.52
N LEU A 23 -10.82 5.25 10.45
CA LEU A 23 -9.57 4.51 10.40
C LEU A 23 -9.75 3.14 11.07
N MET A 24 -10.35 2.20 10.37
CA MET A 24 -10.50 0.82 10.86
C MET A 24 -9.13 0.13 11.02
N GLU A 25 -8.15 0.59 10.26
CA GLU A 25 -6.76 0.13 10.23
C GLU A 25 -5.92 0.60 11.42
N ARG A 26 -6.43 1.49 12.27
CA ARG A 26 -5.69 2.16 13.37
C ARG A 26 -4.83 1.19 14.18
N THR A 27 -5.41 0.09 14.64
CA THR A 27 -4.70 -0.88 15.49
C THR A 27 -3.47 -1.49 14.80
N TYR A 28 -3.53 -1.68 13.49
CA TYR A 28 -2.41 -2.19 12.70
C TYR A 28 -1.36 -1.12 12.46
N LEU A 29 -1.76 0.11 12.20
CA LEU A 29 -0.86 1.25 12.00
C LEU A 29 -0.17 1.63 13.32
N ASP A 30 -0.88 1.61 14.45
CA ASP A 30 -0.30 1.81 15.78
C ASP A 30 0.78 0.75 16.06
N ALA A 31 0.49 -0.52 15.79
CA ALA A 31 1.43 -1.61 15.97
C ALA A 31 2.64 -1.51 15.01
N LEU A 32 2.42 -1.02 13.78
CA LEU A 32 3.48 -0.75 12.82
C LEU A 32 4.44 0.34 13.31
N LEU A 33 3.91 1.43 13.88
CA LEU A 33 4.71 2.59 14.27
C LEU A 33 5.36 2.46 15.64
N ALA A 34 4.80 1.64 16.53
CA ALA A 34 5.26 1.52 17.92
C ALA A 34 6.76 1.19 18.07
N PRO A 35 7.36 0.26 17.30
CA PRO A 35 8.77 -0.08 17.42
C PRO A 35 9.71 0.82 16.59
N ILE A 36 9.18 1.78 15.82
CA ILE A 36 9.97 2.64 14.92
C ILE A 36 10.32 3.94 15.65
N ASP A 37 11.61 4.22 15.79
CA ASP A 37 12.10 5.47 16.36
C ASP A 37 11.62 6.67 15.51
N ALA A 38 11.40 7.80 16.17
CA ALA A 38 10.84 9.00 15.53
C ALA A 38 11.67 9.48 14.30
N GLN A 39 13.00 9.36 14.35
CA GLN A 39 13.89 9.73 13.24
C GLN A 39 13.76 8.80 12.04
N ASP A 40 13.29 7.56 12.24
CA ASP A 40 13.17 6.52 11.21
C ASP A 40 11.74 6.41 10.65
N ARG A 41 10.82 7.26 11.12
CA ARG A 41 9.43 7.32 10.67
C ARG A 41 9.27 7.90 9.27
N HIS A 42 9.97 7.33 8.32
CA HIS A 42 9.74 7.55 6.91
C HIS A 42 8.99 6.34 6.35
N VAL A 43 7.76 6.56 5.90
CA VAL A 43 6.85 5.50 5.45
C VAL A 43 6.65 5.58 3.94
N LEU A 44 6.75 4.43 3.28
CA LEU A 44 6.35 4.24 1.88
C LEU A 44 4.93 3.68 1.86
N ASP A 45 4.00 4.41 1.25
CA ASP A 45 2.61 4.01 1.08
C ASP A 45 2.34 3.63 -0.38
N LEU A 46 2.17 2.35 -0.65
CA LEU A 46 2.01 1.77 -1.98
C LEU A 46 0.53 1.56 -2.32
N GLY A 47 0.06 2.24 -3.36
CA GLY A 47 -1.35 2.38 -3.67
C GLY A 47 -2.03 3.34 -2.71
N CYS A 48 -1.37 4.49 -2.46
CA CYS A 48 -1.77 5.46 -1.45
C CYS A 48 -3.11 6.16 -1.75
N GLY A 49 -3.65 6.00 -2.96
CA GLY A 49 -4.88 6.67 -3.38
C GLY A 49 -4.82 8.19 -3.18
N ALA A 50 -5.89 8.75 -2.65
CA ALA A 50 -6.00 10.18 -2.33
C ALA A 50 -5.37 10.56 -0.96
N GLY A 51 -4.61 9.65 -0.33
CA GLY A 51 -3.95 9.88 0.97
C GLY A 51 -4.87 9.75 2.18
N GLU A 52 -6.10 9.27 2.00
CA GLU A 52 -7.11 9.12 3.06
C GLU A 52 -7.53 7.65 3.23
N PRO A 53 -7.75 7.19 4.45
CA PRO A 53 -7.45 7.82 5.74
C PRO A 53 -6.02 7.55 6.24
N ILE A 54 -5.29 6.63 5.58
CA ILE A 54 -4.02 6.05 6.07
C ILE A 54 -2.89 7.07 6.08
N ALA A 55 -2.59 7.70 4.92
CA ALA A 55 -1.50 8.66 4.87
C ALA A 55 -1.76 9.87 5.80
N ARG A 56 -3.01 10.35 5.92
CA ARG A 56 -3.38 11.37 6.92
C ARG A 56 -2.95 10.95 8.31
N TYR A 57 -3.34 9.75 8.73
CA TYR A 57 -3.01 9.24 10.05
C TYR A 57 -1.49 9.14 10.28
N LEU A 58 -0.75 8.62 9.30
CA LEU A 58 0.71 8.53 9.37
C LEU A 58 1.35 9.92 9.52
N ILE A 59 0.88 10.91 8.77
CA ILE A 59 1.35 12.30 8.84
C ILE A 59 1.05 12.90 10.22
N GLU A 60 -0.16 12.75 10.72
CA GLU A 60 -0.58 13.21 12.06
C GLU A 60 0.21 12.51 13.19
N ALA A 61 0.64 11.25 12.97
CA ALA A 61 1.53 10.52 13.86
C ALA A 61 3.02 10.93 13.73
N GLY A 62 3.33 11.98 12.97
CA GLY A 62 4.68 12.51 12.81
C GLY A 62 5.54 11.78 11.78
N CYS A 63 4.94 11.01 10.89
CA CYS A 63 5.67 10.33 9.82
C CYS A 63 5.91 11.27 8.62
N ARG A 64 7.04 11.06 7.94
CA ARG A 64 7.23 11.55 6.58
C ARG A 64 6.73 10.48 5.63
N VAL A 65 5.77 10.83 4.77
CA VAL A 65 5.16 9.88 3.83
C VAL A 65 5.71 10.09 2.42
N THR A 66 6.04 8.98 1.76
CA THR A 66 6.20 8.92 0.30
C THR A 66 5.08 8.02 -0.21
N GLY A 67 4.13 8.59 -0.93
CA GLY A 67 3.00 7.87 -1.51
C GLY A 67 3.22 7.58 -2.98
N ILE A 68 2.90 6.36 -3.38
CA ILE A 68 2.97 5.85 -4.74
C ILE A 68 1.57 5.39 -5.15
N ASP A 69 1.10 5.84 -6.28
CA ASP A 69 -0.12 5.34 -6.91
C ASP A 69 0.02 5.38 -8.44
N ALA A 70 -0.61 4.45 -9.13
CA ALA A 70 -0.59 4.39 -10.58
C ALA A 70 -1.56 5.39 -11.23
N SER A 71 -2.54 5.93 -10.47
CA SER A 71 -3.49 6.94 -10.92
C SER A 71 -2.96 8.35 -10.68
N SER A 72 -2.85 9.12 -11.74
CA SER A 72 -2.45 10.53 -11.67
C SER A 72 -3.51 11.39 -10.97
N ALA A 73 -4.79 11.04 -11.12
CA ALA A 73 -5.89 11.72 -10.47
C ALA A 73 -5.86 11.52 -8.94
N MET A 74 -5.55 10.30 -8.47
CA MET A 74 -5.35 10.04 -7.04
C MET A 74 -4.17 10.82 -6.47
N ILE A 75 -3.05 10.81 -7.15
CA ILE A 75 -1.84 11.54 -6.73
C ILE A 75 -2.09 13.06 -6.68
N ALA A 76 -2.84 13.60 -7.64
CA ALA A 76 -3.20 15.02 -7.61
C ALA A 76 -4.02 15.39 -6.35
N LEU A 77 -4.94 14.52 -5.91
CA LEU A 77 -5.70 14.72 -4.68
C LEU A 77 -4.80 14.66 -3.43
N SER A 78 -3.90 13.68 -3.35
CA SER A 78 -2.95 13.56 -2.25
C SER A 78 -2.02 14.75 -2.16
N ALA A 79 -1.45 15.19 -3.28
CA ALA A 79 -0.53 16.32 -3.35
C ALA A 79 -1.21 17.65 -2.97
N ALA A 80 -2.46 17.86 -3.40
CA ALA A 80 -3.23 19.04 -3.00
C ALA A 80 -3.56 19.05 -1.50
N ARG A 81 -3.78 17.87 -0.92
CA ARG A 81 -4.17 17.69 0.49
C ARG A 81 -2.98 17.77 1.44
N PHE A 82 -1.84 17.20 1.06
CA PHE A 82 -0.62 17.10 1.87
C PHE A 82 0.61 17.54 1.07
N PRO A 83 0.75 18.84 0.77
CA PRO A 83 1.80 19.36 -0.13
C PRO A 83 3.23 19.19 0.41
N ASP A 84 3.39 18.98 1.72
CA ASP A 84 4.70 18.79 2.36
C ASP A 84 5.23 17.35 2.27
N MET A 85 4.43 16.43 1.72
CA MET A 85 4.80 15.03 1.54
C MET A 85 5.25 14.76 0.10
N THR A 86 5.79 13.57 -0.15
CA THR A 86 6.23 13.17 -1.49
C THR A 86 5.18 12.27 -2.14
N TRP A 87 4.68 12.65 -3.29
CA TRP A 87 3.69 11.90 -4.05
C TRP A 87 4.19 11.64 -5.46
N LYS A 88 4.08 10.39 -5.94
CA LYS A 88 4.57 10.00 -7.25
C LYS A 88 3.59 9.11 -7.99
N VAL A 89 3.38 9.41 -9.27
CA VAL A 89 2.64 8.55 -10.19
C VAL A 89 3.60 7.49 -10.70
N GLU A 90 3.58 6.32 -10.09
CA GLU A 90 4.45 5.19 -10.46
C GLU A 90 3.71 3.85 -10.27
N ASP A 91 4.16 2.84 -11.00
CA ASP A 91 3.69 1.46 -10.82
C ASP A 91 4.54 0.76 -9.76
N MET A 92 3.89 0.28 -8.69
CA MET A 92 4.61 -0.40 -7.60
C MET A 92 5.40 -1.62 -8.06
N ARG A 93 4.99 -2.28 -9.17
CA ARG A 93 5.65 -3.47 -9.72
C ARG A 93 7.04 -3.20 -10.31
N THR A 94 7.30 -1.97 -10.69
CA THR A 94 8.57 -1.54 -11.30
C THR A 94 9.27 -0.49 -10.46
N LEU A 95 8.84 -0.32 -9.20
CA LEU A 95 9.36 0.71 -8.32
C LEU A 95 10.86 0.52 -8.04
N ALA A 96 11.64 1.58 -8.24
CA ALA A 96 13.07 1.64 -7.98
C ALA A 96 13.45 3.01 -7.41
N LEU A 97 13.26 3.17 -6.10
CA LEU A 97 13.65 4.39 -5.39
C LEU A 97 15.04 4.19 -4.75
N ASP A 98 15.93 5.16 -4.92
CA ASP A 98 17.25 5.18 -4.25
C ASP A 98 17.11 5.54 -2.76
N LYS A 99 16.17 4.89 -2.08
CA LYS A 99 15.82 5.19 -0.70
C LYS A 99 15.22 3.98 0.00
N ARG A 100 15.51 3.88 1.30
CA ARG A 100 14.89 2.89 2.18
C ARG A 100 14.01 3.57 3.22
N PHE A 101 12.99 2.86 3.66
CA PHE A 101 11.93 3.35 4.53
C PHE A 101 11.87 2.54 5.82
N GLY A 102 11.55 3.19 6.92
CA GLY A 102 11.33 2.55 8.21
C GLY A 102 10.09 1.67 8.22
N ALA A 103 9.09 2.02 7.39
CA ALA A 103 7.94 1.16 7.15
C ALA A 103 7.48 1.22 5.69
N ILE A 104 6.87 0.12 5.24
CA ILE A 104 6.13 0.03 3.97
C ILE A 104 4.71 -0.39 4.30
N VAL A 105 3.74 0.33 3.77
CA VAL A 105 2.31 0.03 3.84
C VAL A 105 1.80 -0.23 2.43
N ALA A 106 1.07 -1.33 2.23
CA ALA A 106 0.36 -1.64 0.98
C ALA A 106 -1.06 -2.13 1.35
N TRP A 107 -1.85 -1.20 1.90
CA TRP A 107 -3.18 -1.48 2.40
C TRP A 107 -4.24 -1.27 1.32
N ASP A 108 -5.13 -2.24 1.15
CA ASP A 108 -6.20 -2.25 0.14
C ASP A 108 -5.73 -1.94 -1.29
N SER A 109 -4.50 -2.30 -1.62
CA SER A 109 -3.86 -2.02 -2.91
C SER A 109 -3.18 -3.25 -3.51
N PHE A 110 -2.40 -3.97 -2.71
CA PHE A 110 -1.59 -5.10 -3.12
C PHE A 110 -2.41 -6.23 -3.75
N PHE A 111 -3.60 -6.49 -3.26
CA PHE A 111 -4.50 -7.53 -3.77
C PHE A 111 -5.12 -7.20 -5.14
N HIS A 112 -4.93 -6.00 -5.68
CA HIS A 112 -5.29 -5.68 -7.06
C HIS A 112 -4.26 -6.18 -8.08
N LEU A 113 -3.09 -6.62 -7.62
CA LEU A 113 -2.09 -7.23 -8.48
C LEU A 113 -2.46 -8.67 -8.83
N ARG A 114 -2.11 -9.11 -10.04
CA ARG A 114 -2.16 -10.54 -10.41
C ARG A 114 -1.21 -11.33 -9.51
N VAL A 115 -1.49 -12.62 -9.36
CA VAL A 115 -0.72 -13.49 -8.46
C VAL A 115 0.79 -13.49 -8.80
N GLU A 116 1.16 -13.44 -10.09
CA GLU A 116 2.55 -13.36 -10.53
C GLU A 116 3.20 -12.03 -10.10
N ASP A 117 2.48 -10.94 -10.26
CA ASP A 117 2.94 -9.61 -9.85
C ASP A 117 3.08 -9.53 -8.33
N GLN A 118 2.16 -10.14 -7.57
CA GLN A 118 2.29 -10.21 -6.10
C GLN A 118 3.57 -10.92 -5.68
N ARG A 119 3.93 -12.05 -6.32
CA ARG A 119 5.20 -12.75 -6.07
C ARG A 119 6.40 -11.86 -6.34
N ALA A 120 6.37 -11.10 -7.44
CA ALA A 120 7.46 -10.21 -7.84
C ALA A 120 7.63 -8.99 -6.91
N MET A 121 6.63 -8.65 -6.08
CA MET A 121 6.71 -7.52 -5.15
C MET A 121 7.64 -7.77 -3.96
N PHE A 122 7.86 -9.01 -3.53
CA PHE A 122 8.65 -9.28 -2.32
C PHE A 122 10.11 -8.83 -2.43
N PRO A 123 10.83 -9.06 -3.54
CA PRO A 123 12.13 -8.43 -3.77
C PRO A 123 12.07 -6.89 -3.78
N ILE A 124 10.99 -6.30 -4.30
CA ILE A 124 10.80 -4.84 -4.30
C ILE A 124 10.62 -4.32 -2.87
N PHE A 125 9.81 -4.97 -2.05
CA PHE A 125 9.70 -4.64 -0.63
C PHE A 125 11.07 -4.71 0.05
N ARG A 126 11.84 -5.79 -0.21
CA ARG A 126 13.19 -5.96 0.36
C ARG A 126 14.17 -4.88 -0.07
N ALA A 127 14.08 -4.40 -1.29
CA ALA A 127 14.95 -3.34 -1.79
C ALA A 127 14.67 -1.99 -1.11
N HIS A 128 13.43 -1.74 -0.74
CA HIS A 128 12.97 -0.45 -0.21
C HIS A 128 12.81 -0.41 1.32
N ILE A 129 12.92 -1.54 2.02
CA ILE A 129 12.81 -1.56 3.48
C ILE A 129 14.17 -1.31 4.14
N ALA A 130 14.21 -0.46 5.17
CA ALA A 130 15.41 -0.25 6.00
C ALA A 130 15.69 -1.48 6.87
N PRO A 131 16.92 -1.65 7.38
CA PRO A 131 17.20 -2.67 8.39
C PRO A 131 16.24 -2.51 9.59
N ARG A 132 15.63 -3.62 10.03
CA ARG A 132 14.59 -3.64 11.08
C ARG A 132 13.29 -2.87 10.74
N GLY A 133 13.14 -2.42 9.52
CA GLY A 133 11.90 -1.80 9.04
C GLY A 133 10.75 -2.79 8.96
N LEU A 134 9.54 -2.28 8.95
CA LEU A 134 8.31 -3.07 9.02
C LEU A 134 7.50 -3.00 7.73
N LEU A 135 6.93 -4.12 7.32
CA LEU A 135 6.04 -4.25 6.18
C LEU A 135 4.63 -4.60 6.65
N LEU A 136 3.66 -3.84 6.21
CA LEU A 136 2.23 -4.10 6.43
C LEU A 136 1.50 -4.13 5.08
N PHE A 137 0.80 -5.21 4.80
CA PHE A 137 -0.04 -5.30 3.60
C PHE A 137 -1.31 -6.12 3.86
N THR A 138 -2.34 -5.89 3.05
CA THR A 138 -3.58 -6.67 3.05
C THR A 138 -3.56 -7.73 1.96
N SER A 139 -4.17 -8.88 2.25
CA SER A 139 -4.38 -9.97 1.31
C SER A 139 -5.75 -10.59 1.53
N GLY A 140 -6.22 -11.37 0.57
CA GLY A 140 -7.40 -12.22 0.79
C GLY A 140 -7.10 -13.41 1.71
N PRO A 141 -8.14 -14.09 2.21
CA PRO A 141 -8.00 -15.17 3.19
C PRO A 141 -7.47 -16.48 2.60
N ALA A 142 -7.51 -16.64 1.28
CA ALA A 142 -7.10 -17.85 0.58
C ALA A 142 -6.64 -17.51 -0.85
N HIS A 143 -5.93 -18.47 -1.47
CA HIS A 143 -5.57 -18.37 -2.88
C HIS A 143 -6.82 -18.27 -3.75
N GLY A 144 -6.82 -17.30 -4.66
CA GLY A 144 -7.90 -17.13 -5.64
C GLY A 144 -7.90 -15.77 -6.31
N GLU A 145 -8.76 -15.67 -7.29
CA GLU A 145 -9.03 -14.43 -8.02
C GLU A 145 -10.53 -14.13 -7.94
N ALA A 146 -10.88 -12.87 -7.88
CA ALA A 146 -12.26 -12.39 -7.85
C ALA A 146 -12.40 -11.11 -8.67
N ILE A 147 -13.55 -10.93 -9.27
CA ILE A 147 -13.94 -9.66 -9.89
C ILE A 147 -15.15 -9.16 -9.12
N ASN A 148 -14.97 -8.07 -8.40
CA ASN A 148 -16.04 -7.40 -7.66
C ASN A 148 -16.59 -6.24 -8.50
N ASP A 149 -17.82 -5.84 -8.23
CA ASP A 149 -18.38 -4.63 -8.81
C ASP A 149 -18.17 -3.44 -7.88
N LEU A 150 -17.64 -2.36 -8.43
CA LEU A 150 -17.57 -1.06 -7.75
C LEU A 150 -17.96 0.03 -8.76
N TYR A 151 -18.95 0.83 -8.44
CA TYR A 151 -19.54 1.84 -9.33
C TYR A 151 -20.07 1.27 -10.67
N GLY A 152 -20.58 0.04 -10.68
CA GLY A 152 -21.04 -0.62 -11.90
C GLY A 152 -19.91 -1.06 -12.84
N GLN A 153 -18.69 -1.14 -12.36
CA GLN A 153 -17.51 -1.53 -13.13
C GLN A 153 -16.78 -2.71 -12.46
N PRO A 154 -16.22 -3.64 -13.24
CA PRO A 154 -15.49 -4.78 -12.70
C PRO A 154 -14.16 -4.31 -12.09
N LEU A 155 -13.88 -4.76 -10.87
CA LEU A 155 -12.62 -4.51 -10.18
C LEU A 155 -11.97 -5.83 -9.77
N TYR A 156 -10.78 -6.08 -10.31
CA TYR A 156 -10.03 -7.31 -10.11
C TYR A 156 -9.35 -7.36 -8.73
N HIS A 157 -9.43 -8.53 -8.10
CA HIS A 157 -8.75 -8.87 -6.86
C HIS A 157 -8.13 -10.25 -6.97
N ALA A 158 -6.99 -10.44 -6.34
CA ALA A 158 -6.33 -11.74 -6.22
C ALA A 158 -5.63 -11.89 -4.87
N SER A 159 -5.41 -13.12 -4.47
CA SER A 159 -4.60 -13.45 -3.30
C SER A 159 -3.83 -14.75 -3.53
N LEU A 160 -2.64 -14.83 -2.94
CA LEU A 160 -1.91 -16.08 -2.79
C LEU A 160 -2.41 -16.83 -1.53
N ASP A 161 -1.99 -18.09 -1.41
CA ASP A 161 -2.21 -18.85 -0.18
C ASP A 161 -1.41 -18.24 0.98
N PRO A 162 -1.95 -18.20 2.22
CA PRO A 162 -1.23 -17.70 3.39
C PRO A 162 0.12 -18.36 3.64
N GLY A 163 0.26 -19.65 3.33
CA GLY A 163 1.53 -20.38 3.42
C GLY A 163 2.54 -19.91 2.37
N GLU A 164 2.07 -19.59 1.17
CA GLU A 164 2.91 -19.03 0.11
C GLU A 164 3.42 -17.62 0.47
N TYR A 165 2.58 -16.75 1.02
CA TYR A 165 3.03 -15.45 1.54
C TYR A 165 4.13 -15.59 2.58
N ARG A 166 3.99 -16.49 3.56
CA ARG A 166 5.03 -16.76 4.57
C ARG A 166 6.33 -17.21 3.94
N SER A 167 6.27 -18.08 2.95
CA SER A 167 7.46 -18.59 2.23
C SER A 167 8.16 -17.47 1.47
N LEU A 168 7.42 -16.61 0.78
CA LEU A 168 7.95 -15.47 0.04
C LEU A 168 8.56 -14.42 0.99
N LEU A 169 7.92 -14.14 2.11
CA LEU A 169 8.45 -13.26 3.16
C LEU A 169 9.78 -13.80 3.68
N ALA A 170 9.83 -15.07 4.09
CA ALA A 170 11.05 -15.70 4.61
C ALA A 170 12.18 -15.72 3.57
N ALA A 171 11.88 -16.05 2.30
CA ALA A 171 12.84 -16.05 1.22
C ALA A 171 13.46 -14.66 0.95
N ASN A 172 12.75 -13.59 1.30
CA ASN A 172 13.21 -12.21 1.16
C ASN A 172 13.69 -11.60 2.49
N GLY A 173 13.91 -12.41 3.52
CA GLY A 173 14.50 -11.99 4.80
C GLY A 173 13.54 -11.22 5.71
N PHE A 174 12.23 -11.44 5.57
CA PHE A 174 11.21 -10.94 6.50
C PHE A 174 10.80 -12.03 7.50
N GLU A 175 10.50 -11.60 8.70
CA GLU A 175 9.87 -12.42 9.73
C GLU A 175 8.42 -11.96 9.92
N VAL A 176 7.49 -12.91 10.01
CA VAL A 176 6.07 -12.61 10.23
C VAL A 176 5.84 -12.36 11.72
N LEU A 177 5.53 -11.13 12.08
CA LEU A 177 5.23 -10.75 13.46
C LEU A 177 3.74 -10.95 13.80
N ARG A 178 2.86 -10.75 12.83
CA ARG A 178 1.41 -10.88 12.99
C ARG A 178 0.76 -11.27 11.67
N HIS A 179 -0.24 -12.13 11.74
CA HIS A 179 -1.15 -12.46 10.64
C HIS A 179 -2.56 -12.59 11.22
N SER A 180 -3.54 -11.92 10.67
CA SER A 180 -4.94 -11.92 11.14
C SER A 180 -5.91 -11.77 9.97
#